data_61bc132230d64e9b416c548ff8bcc088
#
_entry.id   61bc132230d64e9b416c548ff8bcc088
#
_cell.length_a   1.000
_cell.length_b   1.000
_cell.length_c   1.000
_cell.angle_alpha   90.00
_cell.angle_beta   90.00
_cell.angle_gamma   90.00
#
_symmetry.space_group_name_H-M   'P 1'
#
loop_
_entity.id
_entity.type
_entity.pdbx_description
1 polymer ?
#
loop_
_entity_poly.entity_id
_entity_poly.type
_entity_poly.pdbx_seq_one_letter_code
_entity_poly.pdbx_strand_id
1 'polypeptide(L)'
;LGIEKSLVAKLAYAYHLTLGPGTLGLGVDIGMLSKSFENNFIAIDDPTLDPSIPNSGTSAATFDFGAGAYYYIPNKMYVGISTLHIPQTSVEDVADQGGVGALDFQQSRHYYIMAGYDWDINNDKKWILKPSVLAKTDAASTQLDVNALIEYNMKVWGGVTYRVEDAIGLIVGANVGEFISFPGLKLGVAYDLTTSTLADHSSGSFEIMLRYCTNIYKQPKREVYRSVRFL
;
A
#
# COMPACT_ATOMS: atom_id res chain seq x y z
N LEU A 1 -13.40 -9.61 9.55
CA LEU A 1 -14.50 -10.58 9.55
C LEU A 1 -13.92 -11.92 10.02
N GLY A 2 -14.31 -12.37 11.22
CA GLY A 2 -13.90 -13.65 11.77
C GLY A 2 -13.14 -13.51 13.11
N ILE A 3 -12.65 -14.61 13.57
CA ILE A 3 -11.94 -14.80 14.85
C ILE A 3 -10.44 -14.51 14.73
N GLU A 4 -9.94 -14.19 13.52
CA GLU A 4 -8.53 -13.85 13.28
C GLU A 4 -8.29 -12.38 13.53
N LYS A 5 -7.25 -12.06 14.30
CA LYS A 5 -6.68 -10.73 14.47
C LYS A 5 -5.26 -10.71 13.93
N SER A 6 -4.96 -9.74 13.08
CA SER A 6 -3.62 -9.53 12.54
C SER A 6 -3.12 -8.15 12.94
N LEU A 7 -1.91 -8.07 13.47
CA LEU A 7 -1.21 -6.83 13.77
C LEU A 7 0.09 -6.78 12.96
N VAL A 8 0.29 -5.71 12.22
CA VAL A 8 1.52 -5.47 11.45
C VAL A 8 2.14 -4.16 11.91
N ALA A 9 3.41 -4.20 12.29
CA ALA A 9 4.21 -3.02 12.59
C ALA A 9 5.44 -3.02 11.68
N LYS A 10 5.69 -1.92 10.95
CA LYS A 10 6.81 -1.81 10.01
C LYS A 10 7.58 -0.51 10.21
N LEU A 11 8.90 -0.59 10.08
CA LEU A 11 9.81 0.53 9.98
C LEU A 11 10.46 0.51 8.60
N ALA A 12 10.37 1.63 7.87
CA ALA A 12 10.93 1.75 6.53
C ALA A 12 11.95 2.87 6.46
N TYR A 13 13.02 2.63 5.70
CA TYR A 13 14.05 3.62 5.38
C TYR A 13 14.26 3.68 3.88
N ALA A 14 14.38 4.89 3.34
CA ALA A 14 14.69 5.10 1.92
C ALA A 14 15.84 6.08 1.75
N TYR A 15 16.79 5.72 0.88
CA TYR A 15 17.87 6.57 0.45
C TYR A 15 17.60 7.10 -0.96
N HIS A 16 17.75 8.42 -1.14
CA HIS A 16 17.44 9.10 -2.40
C HIS A 16 18.72 9.53 -3.10
N LEU A 17 18.85 9.12 -4.36
CA LEU A 17 19.97 9.44 -5.24
C LEU A 17 19.45 10.30 -6.42
N THR A 18 20.10 11.39 -6.70
CA THR A 18 19.85 12.15 -7.93
C THR A 18 20.45 11.39 -9.11
N LEU A 19 19.63 10.99 -10.08
CA LEU A 19 20.03 10.24 -11.25
C LEU A 19 19.49 10.90 -12.52
N GLY A 20 20.37 11.61 -13.24
CA GLY A 20 19.98 12.36 -14.41
C GLY A 20 18.90 13.42 -14.09
N PRO A 21 17.77 13.47 -14.83
CA PRO A 21 16.69 14.42 -14.57
C PRO A 21 15.78 14.03 -13.42
N GLY A 22 15.96 12.87 -12.83
CA GLY A 22 15.08 12.31 -11.82
C GLY A 22 15.78 11.95 -10.52
N THR A 23 15.03 11.31 -9.66
CA THR A 23 15.49 10.80 -8.36
C THR A 23 15.21 9.31 -8.27
N LEU A 24 16.22 8.55 -7.92
CA LEU A 24 16.10 7.13 -7.57
C LEU A 24 16.05 6.98 -6.05
N GLY A 25 14.96 6.45 -5.55
CA GLY A 25 14.80 6.02 -4.16
C GLY A 25 15.08 4.52 -4.06
N LEU A 26 15.95 4.13 -3.14
CA LEU A 26 16.17 2.74 -2.75
C LEU A 26 15.66 2.56 -1.33
N GLY A 27 14.69 1.69 -1.14
CA GLY A 27 14.01 1.49 0.13
C GLY A 27 14.14 0.07 0.66
N VAL A 28 14.19 -0.04 1.97
CA VAL A 28 14.08 -1.29 2.70
C VAL A 28 13.11 -1.11 3.87
N ASP A 29 12.38 -2.15 4.20
CA ASP A 29 11.54 -2.18 5.39
C ASP A 29 11.83 -3.44 6.22
N ILE A 30 11.69 -3.28 7.52
CA ILE A 30 11.68 -4.36 8.51
C ILE A 30 10.39 -4.25 9.31
N GLY A 31 9.73 -5.37 9.52
CA GLY A 31 8.48 -5.41 10.24
C GLY A 31 8.30 -6.64 11.09
N MET A 32 7.23 -6.62 11.84
CA MET A 32 6.72 -7.75 12.59
C MET A 32 5.26 -7.94 12.24
N LEU A 33 4.90 -9.16 11.90
CA LEU A 33 3.51 -9.61 11.74
C LEU A 33 3.18 -10.49 12.94
N SER A 34 2.10 -10.16 13.63
CA SER A 34 1.49 -11.01 14.66
C SER A 34 0.10 -11.41 14.22
N LYS A 35 -0.18 -12.71 14.28
CA LYS A 35 -1.52 -13.28 14.07
C LYS A 35 -2.00 -13.93 15.34
N SER A 36 -3.27 -13.74 15.64
CA SER A 36 -3.92 -14.39 16.78
C SER A 36 -5.34 -14.81 16.42
N PHE A 37 -5.76 -15.95 16.95
CA PHE A 37 -7.13 -16.42 16.89
C PHE A 37 -7.76 -16.35 18.27
N GLU A 38 -8.95 -15.78 18.36
CA GLU A 38 -9.74 -15.81 19.59
C GLU A 38 -10.47 -17.16 19.70
N ASN A 39 -10.48 -17.71 20.91
CA ASN A 39 -11.16 -18.96 21.22
C ASN A 39 -12.67 -18.72 21.42
N ASN A 40 -13.36 -18.20 20.42
CA ASN A 40 -14.80 -17.95 20.43
C ASN A 40 -15.54 -18.84 19.41
N PHE A 41 -15.18 -20.13 19.39
CA PHE A 41 -15.88 -21.07 18.54
C PHE A 41 -17.17 -21.53 19.21
N ILE A 42 -18.29 -21.41 18.49
CA ILE A 42 -19.54 -22.02 18.86
C ILE A 42 -19.58 -23.38 18.13
N ALA A 43 -19.19 -24.44 18.83
CA ALA A 43 -19.31 -25.79 18.31
C ALA A 43 -20.72 -26.36 18.63
N ILE A 44 -21.25 -27.18 17.73
CA ILE A 44 -22.53 -27.87 17.91
C ILE A 44 -22.36 -29.01 18.97
N ASP A 45 -21.16 -29.62 19.00
CA ASP A 45 -20.74 -30.61 19.97
C ASP A 45 -19.67 -30.06 20.92
N ASP A 46 -19.22 -30.83 21.88
CA ASP A 46 -18.18 -30.43 22.82
C ASP A 46 -16.88 -30.07 22.07
N PRO A 47 -16.45 -28.78 22.09
CA PRO A 47 -15.27 -28.30 21.34
C PRO A 47 -13.98 -29.01 21.78
N THR A 48 -13.95 -29.64 22.94
CA THR A 48 -12.78 -30.40 23.44
C THR A 48 -12.59 -31.74 22.71
N LEU A 49 -13.60 -32.20 21.99
CA LEU A 49 -13.57 -33.44 21.23
C LEU A 49 -13.18 -33.26 19.77
N ASP A 50 -13.24 -32.02 19.26
CA ASP A 50 -12.84 -31.71 17.89
C ASP A 50 -11.38 -31.23 17.86
N PRO A 51 -10.46 -32.04 17.31
CA PRO A 51 -9.05 -31.68 17.24
C PRO A 51 -8.75 -30.49 16.30
N SER A 52 -9.71 -30.08 15.48
CA SER A 52 -9.57 -28.93 14.57
C SER A 52 -9.85 -27.60 15.26
N ILE A 53 -10.43 -27.64 16.46
CA ILE A 53 -10.76 -26.43 17.24
C ILE A 53 -9.65 -26.18 18.26
N PRO A 54 -8.94 -25.05 18.22
CA PRO A 54 -7.95 -24.70 19.23
C PRO A 54 -8.62 -24.56 20.63
N ASN A 55 -8.15 -25.28 21.62
CA ASN A 55 -8.68 -25.20 22.96
C ASN A 55 -8.37 -23.91 23.72
N SER A 56 -7.45 -23.10 23.21
CA SER A 56 -7.09 -21.81 23.76
C SER A 56 -6.79 -20.84 22.61
N GLY A 57 -6.92 -19.53 22.84
CA GLY A 57 -6.50 -18.53 21.87
C GLY A 57 -5.02 -18.74 21.53
N THR A 58 -4.73 -18.90 20.25
CA THR A 58 -3.37 -19.06 19.74
C THR A 58 -2.86 -17.75 19.16
N SER A 59 -1.59 -17.44 19.39
CA SER A 59 -0.95 -16.26 18.81
C SER A 59 0.48 -16.56 18.45
N ALA A 60 0.87 -16.11 17.25
CA ALA A 60 2.24 -16.24 16.81
C ALA A 60 2.70 -14.96 16.11
N ALA A 61 4.00 -14.67 16.18
CA ALA A 61 4.59 -13.48 15.56
C ALA A 61 5.84 -13.85 14.80
N THR A 62 6.04 -13.16 13.67
CA THR A 62 7.22 -13.36 12.83
C THR A 62 7.75 -12.04 12.32
N PHE A 63 9.05 -12.02 11.98
CA PHE A 63 9.67 -10.88 11.33
C PHE A 63 9.44 -10.93 9.82
N ASP A 64 9.35 -9.74 9.23
CA ASP A 64 9.13 -9.54 7.81
C ASP A 64 10.11 -8.49 7.28
N PHE A 65 10.52 -8.67 6.02
CA PHE A 65 11.42 -7.76 5.33
C PHE A 65 10.87 -7.45 3.95
N GLY A 66 11.04 -6.19 3.55
CA GLY A 66 10.72 -5.73 2.21
C GLY A 66 11.85 -4.88 1.63
N ALA A 67 11.89 -4.79 0.31
CA ALA A 67 12.82 -3.93 -0.40
C ALA A 67 12.17 -3.38 -1.67
N GLY A 68 12.64 -2.22 -2.13
CA GLY A 68 12.13 -1.63 -3.36
C GLY A 68 13.03 -0.56 -3.94
N ALA A 69 12.80 -0.28 -5.20
CA ALA A 69 13.42 0.83 -5.92
C ALA A 69 12.33 1.63 -6.63
N TYR A 70 12.44 2.94 -6.59
CA TYR A 70 11.48 3.85 -7.20
C TYR A 70 12.22 5.01 -7.86
N TYR A 71 12.08 5.10 -9.18
CA TYR A 71 12.62 6.21 -9.95
C TYR A 71 11.50 7.13 -10.40
N TYR A 72 11.67 8.42 -10.20
CA TYR A 72 10.68 9.39 -10.65
C TYR A 72 11.34 10.67 -11.20
N ILE A 73 10.69 11.24 -12.21
CA ILE A 73 10.94 12.59 -12.72
C ILE A 73 9.71 13.41 -12.33
N PRO A 74 9.85 14.49 -11.52
CA PRO A 74 8.72 15.29 -11.06
C PRO A 74 7.85 15.78 -12.23
N ASN A 75 6.53 15.63 -12.10
CA ASN A 75 5.51 16.01 -13.07
C ASN A 75 5.72 15.41 -14.48
N LYS A 76 6.35 14.22 -14.57
CA LYS A 76 6.58 13.59 -15.86
C LYS A 76 6.35 12.08 -15.83
N MET A 77 7.06 11.34 -15.00
CA MET A 77 6.94 9.88 -14.97
C MET A 77 7.46 9.27 -13.67
N TYR A 78 7.03 8.05 -13.42
CA TYR A 78 7.62 7.22 -12.40
C TYR A 78 7.61 5.74 -12.81
N VAL A 79 8.57 5.00 -12.27
CA VAL A 79 8.64 3.53 -12.35
C VAL A 79 9.08 3.02 -10.99
N GLY A 80 8.44 1.96 -10.51
CA GLY A 80 8.77 1.35 -9.23
C GLY A 80 8.71 -0.16 -9.29
N ILE A 81 9.57 -0.79 -8.51
CA ILE A 81 9.54 -2.23 -8.24
C ILE A 81 9.76 -2.44 -6.75
N SER A 82 8.99 -3.34 -6.16
CA SER A 82 9.18 -3.71 -4.75
C SER A 82 8.81 -5.16 -4.51
N THR A 83 9.34 -5.70 -3.44
CA THR A 83 9.00 -7.03 -2.94
C THR A 83 8.74 -6.96 -1.45
N LEU A 84 7.69 -7.64 -1.02
CA LEU A 84 7.34 -7.83 0.39
C LEU A 84 7.46 -9.29 0.75
N HIS A 85 7.57 -9.56 2.05
CA HIS A 85 7.66 -10.91 2.60
C HIS A 85 8.84 -11.70 2.01
N ILE A 86 10.02 -11.05 1.91
CA ILE A 86 11.23 -11.63 1.30
C ILE A 86 11.60 -12.98 1.94
N PRO A 87 11.55 -13.15 3.28
CA PRO A 87 11.97 -14.39 3.90
C PRO A 87 10.95 -15.53 3.72
N GLN A 88 9.69 -15.22 3.37
CA GLN A 88 8.59 -16.22 3.32
C GLN A 88 8.47 -17.01 4.63
N THR A 89 8.58 -16.30 5.76
CA THR A 89 8.54 -16.93 7.08
C THR A 89 7.19 -17.58 7.32
N SER A 90 7.21 -18.79 7.91
CA SER A 90 6.04 -19.41 8.51
C SER A 90 5.82 -18.83 9.91
N VAL A 91 4.57 -18.65 10.27
CA VAL A 91 4.12 -18.35 11.62
C VAL A 91 3.59 -19.65 12.18
N GLU A 92 4.42 -20.32 12.95
CA GLU A 92 4.05 -21.57 13.63
C GLU A 92 3.84 -21.24 15.10
N ASP A 93 2.64 -21.56 15.62
CA ASP A 93 2.44 -21.62 17.05
C ASP A 93 2.88 -23.02 17.52
N VAL A 94 3.91 -23.07 18.35
CA VAL A 94 4.29 -24.27 19.04
C VAL A 94 3.25 -24.49 20.13
N ALA A 95 2.15 -25.16 19.79
CA ALA A 95 1.18 -25.57 20.78
C ALA A 95 1.89 -26.36 21.87
N ASP A 96 1.73 -25.90 23.10
CA ASP A 96 2.21 -26.59 24.29
C ASP A 96 1.74 -28.05 24.26
N GLN A 97 2.69 -28.96 24.27
CA GLN A 97 2.66 -30.40 24.27
C GLN A 97 1.27 -31.06 24.32
N GLY A 98 0.72 -31.40 23.16
CA GLY A 98 -0.41 -32.30 23.01
C GLY A 98 -1.73 -31.73 22.51
N GLY A 99 -1.78 -30.45 22.13
CA GLY A 99 -2.95 -29.82 21.52
C GLY A 99 -2.86 -29.79 19.98
N VAL A 100 -3.80 -30.44 19.34
CA VAL A 100 -4.06 -30.29 17.90
C VAL A 100 -4.60 -28.87 17.68
N GLY A 101 -3.93 -28.06 16.90
CA GLY A 101 -4.35 -26.68 16.61
C GLY A 101 -3.16 -25.76 16.44
N ALA A 102 -2.10 -26.25 15.77
CA ALA A 102 -0.99 -25.40 15.39
C ALA A 102 -1.47 -24.37 14.38
N LEU A 103 -1.29 -23.09 14.69
CA LEU A 103 -1.40 -22.03 13.72
C LEU A 103 -0.20 -22.19 12.76
N ASP A 104 -0.47 -22.71 11.55
CA ASP A 104 0.52 -22.76 10.49
C ASP A 104 0.09 -21.78 9.39
N PHE A 105 0.81 -20.67 9.29
CA PHE A 105 0.60 -19.66 8.26
C PHE A 105 1.92 -19.30 7.60
N GLN A 106 2.04 -19.63 6.33
CA GLN A 106 3.20 -19.27 5.53
C GLN A 106 2.92 -17.97 4.75
N GLN A 107 3.80 -17.00 4.88
CA GLN A 107 3.77 -15.79 4.07
C GLN A 107 4.27 -16.06 2.65
N SER A 108 3.49 -15.68 1.64
CA SER A 108 3.94 -15.69 0.26
C SER A 108 4.66 -14.39 -0.07
N ARG A 109 5.77 -14.50 -0.82
CA ARG A 109 6.48 -13.32 -1.33
C ARG A 109 5.64 -12.64 -2.39
N HIS A 110 5.50 -11.31 -2.26
CA HIS A 110 4.76 -10.50 -3.21
C HIS A 110 5.69 -9.56 -3.95
N TYR A 111 5.52 -9.44 -5.24
CA TYR A 111 6.22 -8.51 -6.11
C TYR A 111 5.24 -7.48 -6.65
N TYR A 112 5.67 -6.22 -6.67
CA TYR A 112 4.91 -5.10 -7.19
C TYR A 112 5.74 -4.38 -8.24
N ILE A 113 5.15 -4.14 -9.40
CA ILE A 113 5.74 -3.34 -10.47
C ILE A 113 4.74 -2.26 -10.83
N MET A 114 5.18 -1.01 -10.80
CA MET A 114 4.33 0.11 -11.16
C MET A 114 5.02 1.06 -12.12
N ALA A 115 4.22 1.68 -12.98
CA ALA A 115 4.68 2.76 -13.84
C ALA A 115 3.54 3.74 -14.09
N GLY A 116 3.90 5.01 -14.29
CA GLY A 116 2.95 6.04 -14.66
C GLY A 116 3.63 7.19 -15.38
N TYR A 117 2.82 7.93 -16.14
CA TYR A 117 3.27 9.05 -16.93
C TYR A 117 2.29 10.22 -16.83
N ASP A 118 2.79 11.43 -16.72
CA ASP A 118 2.02 12.66 -16.75
C ASP A 118 2.13 13.27 -18.15
N TRP A 119 1.03 13.25 -18.90
CA TRP A 119 0.96 13.74 -20.26
C TRP A 119 0.16 15.04 -20.31
N ASP A 120 0.84 16.15 -20.60
CA ASP A 120 0.20 17.43 -20.86
C ASP A 120 -0.62 17.34 -22.17
N ILE A 121 -1.95 17.40 -22.09
CA ILE A 121 -2.82 17.34 -23.28
C ILE A 121 -2.74 18.65 -24.06
N ASN A 122 -2.66 19.77 -23.36
CA ASN A 122 -2.62 21.10 -23.95
C ASN A 122 -1.35 21.85 -23.57
N ASN A 123 -0.92 22.77 -24.43
CA ASN A 123 0.25 23.62 -24.19
C ASN A 123 0.12 24.51 -22.94
N ASP A 124 -1.09 24.81 -22.51
CA ASP A 124 -1.37 25.58 -21.28
C ASP A 124 -1.26 24.76 -20.00
N LYS A 125 -0.99 23.45 -20.13
CA LYS A 125 -0.81 22.48 -19.02
C LYS A 125 -1.96 22.44 -18.01
N LYS A 126 -3.14 22.84 -18.41
CA LYS A 126 -4.33 22.76 -17.54
C LYS A 126 -4.90 21.36 -17.48
N TRP A 127 -4.80 20.61 -18.57
CA TRP A 127 -5.29 19.24 -18.67
C TRP A 127 -4.10 18.27 -18.72
N ILE A 128 -4.03 17.39 -17.76
CA ILE A 128 -2.99 16.38 -17.65
C ILE A 128 -3.66 15.01 -17.63
N LEU A 129 -3.30 14.17 -18.60
CA LEU A 129 -3.67 12.75 -18.60
C LEU A 129 -2.58 11.95 -17.86
N LYS A 130 -2.98 11.14 -16.91
CA LYS A 130 -2.09 10.33 -16.05
C LYS A 130 -2.40 8.85 -16.21
N PRO A 131 -1.97 8.20 -17.30
CA PRO A 131 -2.02 6.77 -17.40
C PRO A 131 -1.05 6.12 -16.40
N SER A 132 -1.48 5.02 -15.80
CA SER A 132 -0.61 4.24 -14.91
C SER A 132 -0.98 2.76 -14.94
N VAL A 133 -0.03 1.93 -14.56
CA VAL A 133 -0.16 0.49 -14.47
C VAL A 133 0.44 0.00 -13.15
N LEU A 134 -0.21 -0.99 -12.55
CA LEU A 134 0.29 -1.71 -11.38
C LEU A 134 0.11 -3.20 -11.59
N ALA A 135 1.20 -3.93 -11.58
CA ALA A 135 1.21 -5.38 -11.56
C ALA A 135 1.57 -5.88 -10.16
N LYS A 136 0.83 -6.86 -9.67
CA LYS A 136 1.04 -7.54 -8.38
C LYS A 136 1.11 -9.03 -8.66
N THR A 137 2.10 -9.72 -8.10
CA THR A 137 2.20 -11.17 -8.24
C THR A 137 2.87 -11.81 -7.03
N ASP A 138 2.42 -13.00 -6.69
CA ASP A 138 3.05 -13.90 -5.71
C ASP A 138 3.77 -15.08 -6.40
N ALA A 139 4.00 -14.98 -7.71
CA ALA A 139 4.53 -16.00 -8.60
C ALA A 139 3.54 -17.15 -8.92
N ALA A 140 2.45 -17.31 -8.19
CA ALA A 140 1.39 -18.27 -8.52
C ALA A 140 0.25 -17.60 -9.27
N SER A 141 -0.09 -16.37 -8.90
CA SER A 141 -1.12 -15.54 -9.53
C SER A 141 -0.56 -14.15 -9.87
N THR A 142 -1.16 -13.49 -10.85
CA THR A 142 -0.78 -12.13 -11.25
C THR A 142 -2.04 -11.30 -11.45
N GLN A 143 -2.08 -10.15 -10.83
CA GLN A 143 -3.11 -9.13 -11.00
C GLN A 143 -2.53 -7.92 -11.70
N LEU A 144 -3.24 -7.40 -12.70
CA LEU A 144 -2.87 -6.21 -13.45
C LEU A 144 -3.96 -5.16 -13.32
N ASP A 145 -3.59 -3.99 -12.81
CA ASP A 145 -4.45 -2.82 -12.72
C ASP A 145 -3.97 -1.76 -13.72
N VAL A 146 -4.84 -1.33 -14.61
CA VAL A 146 -4.58 -0.24 -15.57
C VAL A 146 -5.46 0.94 -15.21
N ASN A 147 -4.88 2.12 -15.09
CA ASN A 147 -5.57 3.32 -14.66
C ASN A 147 -5.36 4.45 -15.68
N ALA A 148 -6.41 5.21 -15.95
CA ALA A 148 -6.37 6.45 -16.71
C ALA A 148 -7.08 7.54 -15.92
N LEU A 149 -6.33 8.55 -15.47
CA LEU A 149 -6.83 9.67 -14.70
C LEU A 149 -6.60 10.97 -15.47
N ILE A 150 -7.60 11.84 -15.51
CA ILE A 150 -7.50 13.19 -16.06
C ILE A 150 -7.56 14.18 -14.90
N GLU A 151 -6.58 15.08 -14.84
CA GLU A 151 -6.50 16.17 -13.88
C GLU A 151 -6.69 17.52 -14.59
N TYR A 152 -7.52 18.37 -14.02
CA TYR A 152 -7.76 19.72 -14.52
C TYR A 152 -7.22 20.78 -13.55
N ASN A 153 -6.29 21.58 -14.03
CA ASN A 153 -5.71 22.75 -13.34
C ASN A 153 -5.20 22.43 -11.92
N MET A 154 -4.77 21.17 -11.67
CA MET A 154 -4.36 20.65 -10.34
C MET A 154 -5.45 20.77 -9.25
N LYS A 155 -6.71 21.09 -9.64
CA LYS A 155 -7.82 21.32 -8.71
C LYS A 155 -8.77 20.15 -8.58
N VAL A 156 -9.11 19.54 -9.70
CA VAL A 156 -10.04 18.40 -9.75
C VAL A 156 -9.45 17.31 -10.63
N TRP A 157 -9.78 16.08 -10.31
CA TRP A 157 -9.40 14.92 -11.11
C TRP A 157 -10.52 13.90 -11.16
N GLY A 158 -10.51 13.12 -12.22
CA GLY A 158 -11.40 11.98 -12.37
C GLY A 158 -10.76 10.93 -13.25
N GLY A 159 -11.14 9.68 -13.08
CA GLY A 159 -10.53 8.60 -13.83
C GLY A 159 -11.24 7.27 -13.69
N VAL A 160 -10.72 6.31 -14.45
CA VAL A 160 -11.16 4.93 -14.49
C VAL A 160 -9.99 4.02 -14.21
N THR A 161 -10.22 3.00 -13.41
CA THR A 161 -9.27 1.90 -13.20
C THR A 161 -9.92 0.63 -13.75
N TYR A 162 -9.17 -0.13 -14.54
CA TYR A 162 -9.57 -1.48 -14.94
C TYR A 162 -8.63 -2.48 -14.28
N ARG A 163 -9.19 -3.31 -13.43
CA ARG A 163 -8.52 -4.44 -12.80
C ARG A 163 -8.88 -5.68 -13.58
N VAL A 164 -7.88 -6.26 -14.23
CA VAL A 164 -8.09 -7.38 -15.14
C VAL A 164 -8.78 -8.53 -14.41
N GLU A 165 -9.88 -9.03 -14.99
CA GLU A 165 -10.70 -10.15 -14.49
C GLU A 165 -11.34 -9.93 -13.11
N ASP A 166 -11.37 -8.71 -12.58
CA ASP A 166 -11.88 -8.46 -11.23
C ASP A 166 -12.89 -7.31 -11.16
N ALA A 167 -12.49 -6.07 -11.52
CA ALA A 167 -13.35 -4.91 -11.30
C ALA A 167 -13.06 -3.73 -12.25
N ILE A 168 -14.05 -2.84 -12.36
CA ILE A 168 -13.88 -1.51 -12.95
C ILE A 168 -14.10 -0.49 -11.84
N GLY A 169 -13.10 0.33 -11.56
CA GLY A 169 -13.17 1.41 -10.59
C GLY A 169 -13.42 2.77 -11.25
N LEU A 170 -14.26 3.58 -10.66
CA LEU A 170 -14.45 4.98 -10.99
C LEU A 170 -13.91 5.83 -9.84
N ILE A 171 -13.11 6.84 -10.15
CA ILE A 171 -12.54 7.74 -9.15
C ILE A 171 -12.79 9.19 -9.53
N VAL A 172 -13.19 10.00 -8.56
CA VAL A 172 -13.25 11.45 -8.69
C VAL A 172 -12.71 12.12 -7.44
N GLY A 173 -12.14 13.32 -7.57
CA GLY A 173 -11.64 14.03 -6.42
C GLY A 173 -11.30 15.48 -6.71
N ALA A 174 -11.03 16.22 -5.64
CA ALA A 174 -10.71 17.64 -5.71
C ALA A 174 -9.65 18.05 -4.68
N ASN A 175 -8.87 19.06 -5.01
CA ASN A 175 -8.02 19.78 -4.08
C ASN A 175 -8.89 20.79 -3.31
N VAL A 176 -9.58 20.29 -2.29
CA VAL A 176 -10.55 21.07 -1.51
C VAL A 176 -9.90 22.22 -0.78
N GLY A 177 -8.63 22.07 -0.42
CA GLY A 177 -7.87 23.08 0.29
C GLY A 177 -7.74 24.42 -0.44
N GLU A 178 -7.82 24.42 -1.77
CA GLU A 178 -7.83 25.66 -2.55
C GLU A 178 -9.17 26.41 -2.47
N PHE A 179 -10.26 25.71 -2.18
CA PHE A 179 -11.59 26.31 -2.07
C PHE A 179 -11.87 26.84 -0.65
N ILE A 180 -11.27 26.24 0.38
CA ILE A 180 -11.54 26.58 1.79
C ILE A 180 -10.35 27.27 2.48
N SER A 181 -9.34 27.74 1.72
CA SER A 181 -8.11 28.38 2.25
C SER A 181 -7.33 27.51 3.26
N PHE A 182 -7.35 26.19 3.02
CA PHE A 182 -6.61 25.21 3.82
C PHE A 182 -5.69 24.38 2.88
N PRO A 183 -4.57 24.97 2.42
CA PRO A 183 -3.75 24.40 1.37
C PRO A 183 -3.24 23.00 1.73
N GLY A 184 -3.23 22.11 0.71
CA GLY A 184 -2.75 20.74 0.87
C GLY A 184 -3.81 19.71 1.22
N LEU A 185 -5.08 20.12 1.40
CA LEU A 185 -6.19 19.20 1.65
C LEU A 185 -6.80 18.70 0.34
N LYS A 186 -6.83 17.38 0.14
CA LYS A 186 -7.46 16.73 -1.01
C LYS A 186 -8.51 15.74 -0.52
N LEU A 187 -9.62 15.69 -1.22
CA LEU A 187 -10.71 14.74 -1.01
C LEU A 187 -10.97 13.98 -2.30
N GLY A 188 -11.18 12.69 -2.19
CA GLY A 188 -11.56 11.82 -3.29
C GLY A 188 -12.55 10.76 -2.88
N VAL A 189 -13.30 10.29 -3.84
CA VAL A 189 -14.20 9.15 -3.70
C VAL A 189 -13.98 8.18 -4.86
N ALA A 190 -14.08 6.90 -4.58
CA ALA A 190 -14.02 5.86 -5.58
C ALA A 190 -15.16 4.87 -5.38
N TYR A 191 -15.55 4.24 -6.48
CA TYR A 191 -16.52 3.17 -6.49
C TYR A 191 -16.04 2.07 -7.42
N ASP A 192 -15.86 0.86 -6.87
CA ASP A 192 -15.44 -0.32 -7.62
C ASP A 192 -16.65 -1.19 -7.94
N LEU A 193 -16.88 -1.38 -9.24
CA LEU A 193 -17.87 -2.31 -9.78
C LEU A 193 -17.17 -3.67 -9.98
N THR A 194 -17.59 -4.68 -9.25
CA THR A 194 -17.10 -6.04 -9.40
C THR A 194 -17.58 -6.60 -10.74
N THR A 195 -16.67 -7.14 -11.56
CA THR A 195 -16.97 -7.74 -12.87
C THR A 195 -16.66 -9.23 -12.92
N SER A 196 -16.01 -9.77 -11.87
CA SER A 196 -15.75 -11.20 -11.70
C SER A 196 -17.00 -11.97 -11.28
N THR A 197 -16.88 -13.28 -11.14
CA THR A 197 -17.96 -14.15 -10.61
C THR A 197 -18.45 -13.74 -9.21
N LEU A 198 -17.68 -12.93 -8.50
CA LEU A 198 -18.08 -12.35 -7.22
C LEU A 198 -19.21 -11.31 -7.37
N ALA A 199 -19.48 -10.81 -8.58
CA ALA A 199 -20.54 -9.83 -8.84
C ALA A 199 -21.93 -10.31 -8.41
N ASP A 200 -22.17 -11.63 -8.47
CA ASP A 200 -23.43 -12.24 -8.03
C ASP A 200 -23.66 -12.11 -6.51
N HIS A 201 -22.60 -11.85 -5.75
CA HIS A 201 -22.61 -11.78 -4.28
C HIS A 201 -22.09 -10.45 -3.72
N SER A 202 -21.72 -9.49 -4.57
CA SER A 202 -21.16 -8.19 -4.17
C SER A 202 -21.79 -7.07 -4.99
N SER A 203 -22.25 -6.02 -4.30
CA SER A 203 -22.76 -4.79 -4.94
C SER A 203 -21.63 -3.79 -5.28
N GLY A 204 -20.37 -4.20 -5.17
CA GLY A 204 -19.21 -3.33 -5.32
C GLY A 204 -18.75 -2.71 -4.00
N SER A 205 -17.73 -1.88 -4.05
CA SER A 205 -17.18 -1.19 -2.88
C SER A 205 -17.09 0.31 -3.09
N PHE A 206 -17.32 1.05 -2.01
CA PHE A 206 -17.23 2.50 -1.98
C PHE A 206 -16.07 2.92 -1.08
N GLU A 207 -15.21 3.83 -1.56
CA GLU A 207 -14.05 4.31 -0.84
C GLU A 207 -14.05 5.84 -0.75
N ILE A 208 -13.64 6.36 0.40
CA ILE A 208 -13.41 7.78 0.62
C ILE A 208 -11.93 7.99 0.94
N MET A 209 -11.29 8.89 0.22
CA MET A 209 -9.91 9.29 0.46
C MET A 209 -9.86 10.72 1.00
N LEU A 210 -9.19 10.90 2.13
CA LEU A 210 -8.80 12.19 2.67
C LEU A 210 -7.27 12.27 2.72
N ARG A 211 -6.68 13.27 2.07
CA ARG A 211 -5.24 13.50 2.07
C ARG A 211 -4.93 14.92 2.49
N TYR A 212 -4.06 15.06 3.47
CA TYR A 212 -3.49 16.34 3.87
C TYR A 212 -1.97 16.31 3.71
N CYS A 213 -1.41 17.36 3.10
CA CYS A 213 0.02 17.49 2.89
C CYS A 213 0.48 18.89 3.30
N THR A 214 1.42 18.98 4.22
CA THR A 214 2.05 20.23 4.66
C THR A 214 3.50 20.30 4.22
N ASN A 215 3.97 21.50 3.90
CA ASN A 215 5.38 21.73 3.57
C ASN A 215 6.21 21.82 4.85
N ILE A 216 7.18 20.95 4.99
CA ILE A 216 8.17 21.04 6.06
C ILE A 216 9.35 21.86 5.55
N TYR A 217 9.48 23.10 6.00
CA TYR A 217 10.63 23.94 5.70
C TYR A 217 11.82 23.47 6.53
N LYS A 218 12.79 22.81 5.92
CA LYS A 218 14.12 22.66 6.52
C LYS A 218 14.83 24.00 6.45
N GLN A 219 15.08 24.62 7.61
CA GLN A 219 15.99 25.76 7.64
C GLN A 219 17.36 25.30 7.12
N PRO A 220 17.98 26.04 6.18
CA PRO A 220 19.33 25.73 5.76
C PRO A 220 20.24 25.71 6.99
N LYS A 221 21.08 24.68 7.10
CA LYS A 221 22.11 24.63 8.14
C LYS A 221 22.95 25.91 7.99
N ARG A 222 22.94 26.74 9.01
CA ARG A 222 23.82 27.92 9.09
C ARG A 222 25.25 27.36 9.09
N GLU A 223 25.96 27.49 7.99
CA GLU A 223 27.39 27.26 7.97
C GLU A 223 28.04 28.36 8.84
N VAL A 224 28.42 27.99 10.05
CA VAL A 224 29.19 28.86 10.93
C VAL A 224 30.63 28.79 10.43
N TYR A 225 30.99 29.68 9.54
CA TYR A 225 32.40 29.90 9.23
C TYR A 225 33.08 30.45 10.53
N ARG A 226 33.79 29.57 11.18
CA ARG A 226 34.74 30.02 12.22
C ARG A 226 35.88 30.71 11.47
N SER A 227 35.83 32.03 11.42
CA SER A 227 36.99 32.82 11.01
C SER A 227 38.11 32.58 12.00
N VAL A 228 39.12 31.76 11.56
CA VAL A 228 40.37 31.65 12.32
C VAL A 228 41.21 32.91 12.02
N ARG A 229 40.79 34.03 12.52
CA ARG A 229 41.68 35.18 12.68
C ARG A 229 42.03 35.26 14.13
N PHE A 230 43.10 34.59 14.47
CA PHE A 230 43.88 34.93 15.64
C PHE A 230 45.26 35.37 15.18
N LEU A 231 45.46 36.62 15.27
CA LEU A 231 46.72 37.27 15.69
C LEU A 231 46.34 38.33 16.67
#